data_f51c8b78c432065998c7f71e2831a519
#
_entry.id   f51c8b78c432065998c7f71e2831a519
#
_cell.length_a   1.000
_cell.length_b   1.000
_cell.length_c   1.000
_cell.angle_alpha   90.00
_cell.angle_beta   90.00
_cell.angle_gamma   90.00
#
_symmetry.space_group_name_H-M   'P 1'
#
loop_
_entity.id
_entity.type
_entity.pdbx_description
1 polymer ?
#
loop_
_entity_poly.entity_id
_entity_poly.type
_entity_poly.pdbx_seq_one_letter_code
_entity_poly.pdbx_strand_id
1 'polypeptide(L)'
;MAFKGRTVALLVGAAVLVSSTLTMTAMDLPIFASGGQASANSTGLSQPELHKLNAALSIIESKYYTPVDREKLVNGAVHGMISSLDDPYSSYMEKEEAEQFNTSIEGAFTGIGAEVTTENGQVTVISPIKGSPAEKAGVRPKDVLLSVNGESLKGKTLSEAVAKIRGPKGTKAKLEVLRSGISKPIEIEVVRDQVDMETVYPKMMDGQIGYIEVRQFAMNTHKRFEEELVKLEKQGMKGLIIDVRNNPGGVLEVVQDMTEHFVPKGKLINQVEYRNKERDKFVSKGTDKVKPYPIAVLTNKGSASASEIIASALKESAGAKIVGEHTFGKGTVQSSYTTKAAEGSLIKVTIAKWLTPEGNWIHQKGLEPDVSVQQPDFYHAAPVSREKTLKLDMNDADVKNVQVILNGLDYKTDRKDGYFSQGTATALKQFQRAHKLSETGEVDAKTAEQLEQAILVAMRETKNDKQLQKAVETLQKEIR
;
A
#
# COMPACT_ATOMS: atom_id res chain seq x y z
N MET A 1 14.16 -3.80 -51.78
CA MET A 1 12.67 -3.80 -51.73
C MET A 1 12.22 -2.94 -50.57
N ALA A 2 11.57 -1.80 -50.87
CA ALA A 2 11.10 -0.91 -49.84
C ALA A 2 9.67 -1.32 -49.41
N PHE A 3 9.51 -1.70 -48.17
CA PHE A 3 8.19 -2.02 -47.62
C PHE A 3 7.34 -0.74 -47.47
N LYS A 4 6.11 -0.78 -47.93
CA LYS A 4 5.18 0.36 -47.79
C LYS A 4 4.87 0.58 -46.29
N GLY A 5 4.86 1.85 -45.85
CA GLY A 5 4.74 2.23 -44.44
C GLY A 5 3.58 1.58 -43.64
N ARG A 6 2.50 1.16 -44.31
CA ARG A 6 1.40 0.39 -43.67
C ARG A 6 1.78 -1.01 -43.21
N THR A 7 2.69 -1.69 -43.91
CA THR A 7 3.17 -3.02 -43.56
C THR A 7 4.17 -2.96 -42.40
N VAL A 8 4.97 -1.89 -42.29
CA VAL A 8 5.87 -1.65 -41.16
C VAL A 8 5.06 -1.30 -39.90
N ALA A 9 4.01 -0.48 -40.02
CA ALA A 9 3.12 -0.17 -38.90
C ALA A 9 2.37 -1.41 -38.35
N LEU A 10 1.95 -2.33 -39.23
CA LEU A 10 1.33 -3.60 -38.84
C LEU A 10 2.33 -4.56 -38.18
N LEU A 11 3.56 -4.63 -38.65
CA LEU A 11 4.62 -5.46 -38.04
C LEU A 11 5.12 -4.90 -36.71
N VAL A 12 5.22 -3.58 -36.58
CA VAL A 12 5.56 -2.92 -35.30
C VAL A 12 4.39 -3.04 -34.32
N GLY A 13 3.14 -2.88 -34.76
CA GLY A 13 1.96 -3.09 -33.93
C GLY A 13 1.83 -4.54 -33.45
N ALA A 14 2.15 -5.54 -34.28
CA ALA A 14 2.17 -6.95 -33.88
C ALA A 14 3.35 -7.28 -32.94
N ALA A 15 4.52 -6.66 -33.11
CA ALA A 15 5.66 -6.82 -32.22
C ALA A 15 5.42 -6.20 -30.85
N VAL A 16 4.74 -5.03 -30.76
CA VAL A 16 4.38 -4.38 -29.50
C VAL A 16 3.28 -5.17 -28.78
N LEU A 17 2.30 -5.73 -29.50
CA LEU A 17 1.29 -6.61 -28.89
C LEU A 17 1.87 -7.95 -28.42
N VAL A 18 2.88 -8.49 -29.12
CA VAL A 18 3.56 -9.72 -28.69
C VAL A 18 4.50 -9.46 -27.50
N SER A 19 5.12 -8.27 -27.39
CA SER A 19 5.99 -7.94 -26.25
C SER A 19 5.21 -7.61 -24.97
N SER A 20 4.00 -7.03 -25.08
CA SER A 20 3.16 -6.73 -23.91
C SER A 20 2.35 -7.96 -23.41
N THR A 21 2.16 -8.98 -24.26
CA THR A 21 1.51 -10.23 -23.86
C THR A 21 2.51 -11.30 -23.37
N LEU A 22 3.82 -11.13 -23.63
CA LEU A 22 4.83 -12.08 -23.13
C LEU A 22 5.14 -11.94 -21.63
N THR A 23 4.70 -10.87 -20.98
CA THR A 23 4.86 -10.70 -19.52
C THR A 23 3.75 -11.39 -18.71
N MET A 24 2.72 -11.93 -19.36
CA MET A 24 1.59 -12.62 -18.72
C MET A 24 1.31 -14.04 -19.25
N THR A 25 2.14 -14.59 -20.11
CA THR A 25 1.96 -15.99 -20.50
C THR A 25 2.67 -16.92 -19.53
N ALA A 26 1.87 -17.76 -18.88
CA ALA A 26 2.32 -18.93 -18.15
C ALA A 26 3.48 -19.62 -18.93
N MET A 27 4.66 -19.66 -18.35
CA MET A 27 5.63 -20.68 -18.73
C MET A 27 4.97 -22.01 -18.34
N ASP A 28 4.47 -22.74 -19.35
CA ASP A 28 4.18 -24.15 -19.22
C ASP A 28 5.52 -24.86 -18.98
N LEU A 29 5.90 -24.98 -17.71
CA LEU A 29 6.93 -25.92 -17.32
C LEU A 29 6.38 -27.33 -17.65
N PRO A 30 7.05 -28.11 -18.48
CA PRO A 30 6.60 -29.47 -18.78
C PRO A 30 6.73 -30.34 -17.53
N ILE A 31 5.62 -30.52 -16.80
CA ILE A 31 5.59 -31.31 -15.56
C ILE A 31 5.55 -32.81 -15.85
N PHE A 32 5.31 -33.25 -17.10
CA PHE A 32 5.27 -34.66 -17.44
C PHE A 32 5.89 -34.91 -18.85
N ALA A 33 7.14 -35.30 -18.88
CA ALA A 33 7.71 -36.07 -19.99
C ALA A 33 8.03 -37.47 -19.50
N SER A 34 7.32 -38.46 -20.06
CA SER A 34 7.55 -39.89 -19.90
C SER A 34 8.94 -40.26 -20.37
N GLY A 35 9.69 -41.02 -19.55
CA GLY A 35 10.73 -41.96 -19.91
C GLY A 35 11.82 -41.52 -20.89
N GLY A 36 12.93 -40.99 -20.38
CA GLY A 36 14.17 -40.79 -21.14
C GLY A 36 15.27 -40.28 -20.21
N GLN A 37 16.44 -40.86 -20.30
CA GLN A 37 17.67 -40.71 -19.50
C GLN A 37 17.87 -39.31 -18.90
N ALA A 38 18.10 -39.27 -17.58
CA ALA A 38 18.35 -38.08 -16.78
C ALA A 38 19.50 -37.23 -17.34
N SER A 39 19.17 -36.14 -17.97
CA SER A 39 20.05 -35.00 -18.17
C SER A 39 20.03 -34.11 -16.91
N ALA A 40 21.20 -33.65 -16.46
CA ALA A 40 21.46 -33.05 -15.15
C ALA A 40 20.81 -31.67 -14.90
N ASN A 41 19.63 -31.37 -15.44
CA ASN A 41 18.85 -30.15 -15.22
C ASN A 41 17.35 -30.45 -15.13
N SER A 42 16.92 -31.46 -14.35
CA SER A 42 15.50 -31.66 -14.09
C SER A 42 14.99 -30.59 -13.09
N THR A 43 14.13 -29.69 -13.55
CA THR A 43 13.47 -28.67 -12.72
C THR A 43 12.31 -29.24 -11.89
N GLY A 44 12.14 -30.55 -11.82
CA GLY A 44 11.08 -31.22 -11.05
C GLY A 44 11.64 -32.07 -9.91
N LEU A 45 10.74 -32.52 -9.02
CA LEU A 45 11.06 -33.41 -7.91
C LEU A 45 11.52 -34.78 -8.47
N SER A 46 12.60 -35.33 -7.90
CA SER A 46 13.04 -36.70 -8.18
C SER A 46 12.02 -37.72 -7.62
N GLN A 47 12.05 -38.95 -8.13
CA GLN A 47 11.16 -40.00 -7.64
C GLN A 47 11.23 -40.23 -6.11
N PRO A 48 12.41 -40.25 -5.47
CA PRO A 48 12.50 -40.35 -4.00
C PRO A 48 11.85 -39.15 -3.27
N GLU A 49 11.98 -37.95 -3.80
CA GLU A 49 11.35 -36.74 -3.21
C GLU A 49 9.81 -36.77 -3.32
N LEU A 50 9.29 -37.17 -4.49
CA LEU A 50 7.85 -37.42 -4.68
C LEU A 50 7.33 -38.50 -3.73
N HIS A 51 8.06 -39.63 -3.59
CA HIS A 51 7.69 -40.69 -2.65
C HIS A 51 7.65 -40.18 -1.20
N LYS A 52 8.62 -39.36 -0.80
CA LYS A 52 8.65 -38.76 0.55
C LYS A 52 7.42 -37.90 0.84
N LEU A 53 7.07 -37.01 -0.11
CA LEU A 53 5.90 -36.12 0.05
C LEU A 53 4.59 -36.92 0.08
N ASN A 54 4.44 -37.89 -0.84
CA ASN A 54 3.26 -38.75 -0.92
C ASN A 54 3.11 -39.62 0.34
N ALA A 55 4.21 -40.17 0.88
CA ALA A 55 4.18 -40.95 2.12
C ALA A 55 3.73 -40.09 3.31
N ALA A 56 4.25 -38.85 3.42
CA ALA A 56 3.84 -37.93 4.49
C ALA A 56 2.34 -37.62 4.39
N LEU A 57 1.85 -37.27 3.20
CA LEU A 57 0.44 -36.99 2.95
C LEU A 57 -0.44 -38.20 3.31
N SER A 58 -0.09 -39.40 2.81
CA SER A 58 -0.84 -40.63 3.09
C SER A 58 -0.89 -40.98 4.58
N ILE A 59 0.22 -40.80 5.30
CA ILE A 59 0.27 -41.05 6.74
C ILE A 59 -0.66 -40.08 7.49
N ILE A 60 -0.62 -38.78 7.13
CA ILE A 60 -1.48 -37.78 7.74
C ILE A 60 -2.95 -38.11 7.48
N GLU A 61 -3.33 -38.34 6.23
CA GLU A 61 -4.72 -38.65 5.84
C GLU A 61 -5.25 -39.93 6.52
N SER A 62 -4.40 -40.95 6.68
CA SER A 62 -4.83 -42.26 7.20
C SER A 62 -4.71 -42.39 8.70
N LYS A 63 -3.85 -41.64 9.40
CA LYS A 63 -3.49 -41.84 10.80
C LYS A 63 -3.81 -40.67 11.72
N TYR A 64 -4.02 -39.47 11.17
CA TYR A 64 -4.37 -38.34 12.03
C TYR A 64 -5.75 -38.59 12.66
N TYR A 65 -5.92 -38.19 13.90
CA TYR A 65 -7.10 -38.60 14.72
C TYR A 65 -8.40 -37.89 14.31
N THR A 66 -8.33 -36.79 13.53
CA THR A 66 -9.51 -36.13 12.97
C THR A 66 -9.40 -36.05 11.47
N PRO A 67 -10.53 -35.90 10.72
CA PRO A 67 -10.50 -35.66 9.30
C PRO A 67 -9.64 -34.44 8.94
N VAL A 68 -8.87 -34.55 7.87
CA VAL A 68 -7.99 -33.48 7.38
C VAL A 68 -8.44 -33.01 6.00
N ASP A 69 -8.23 -31.74 5.74
CA ASP A 69 -8.42 -31.15 4.43
C ASP A 69 -7.14 -31.34 3.59
N ARG A 70 -7.25 -32.09 2.51
CA ARG A 70 -6.13 -32.41 1.62
C ARG A 70 -5.58 -31.16 0.93
N GLU A 71 -6.43 -30.23 0.49
CA GLU A 71 -6.04 -29.00 -0.17
C GLU A 71 -5.20 -28.13 0.80
N LYS A 72 -5.63 -28.00 2.04
CA LYS A 72 -4.88 -27.32 3.09
C LYS A 72 -3.51 -27.95 3.34
N LEU A 73 -3.39 -29.26 3.27
CA LEU A 73 -2.10 -29.94 3.42
C LEU A 73 -1.16 -29.68 2.26
N VAL A 74 -1.69 -29.68 1.02
CA VAL A 74 -0.91 -29.37 -0.19
C VAL A 74 -0.46 -27.90 -0.18
N ASN A 75 -1.36 -26.97 0.13
CA ASN A 75 -1.01 -25.55 0.25
C ASN A 75 0.04 -25.33 1.37
N GLY A 76 -0.10 -26.02 2.50
CA GLY A 76 0.88 -26.02 3.57
C GLY A 76 2.27 -26.51 3.14
N ALA A 77 2.35 -27.50 2.27
CA ALA A 77 3.62 -27.98 1.73
C ALA A 77 4.29 -26.92 0.83
N VAL A 78 3.50 -26.22 -0.02
CA VAL A 78 4.01 -25.12 -0.86
C VAL A 78 4.49 -23.97 0.02
N HIS A 79 3.70 -23.59 1.05
CA HIS A 79 4.12 -22.60 2.05
C HIS A 79 5.44 -22.99 2.72
N GLY A 80 5.60 -24.26 3.11
CA GLY A 80 6.84 -24.76 3.70
C GLY A 80 8.05 -24.61 2.79
N MET A 81 7.90 -24.90 1.50
CA MET A 81 8.97 -24.70 0.51
C MET A 81 9.41 -23.25 0.40
N ILE A 82 8.46 -22.32 0.32
CA ILE A 82 8.76 -20.88 0.24
C ILE A 82 9.39 -20.39 1.55
N SER A 83 8.85 -20.80 2.70
CA SER A 83 9.37 -20.41 4.02
C SER A 83 10.81 -20.89 4.25
N SER A 84 11.24 -21.99 3.62
CA SER A 84 12.61 -22.50 3.73
C SER A 84 13.67 -21.64 3.00
N LEU A 85 13.22 -20.60 2.27
CA LEU A 85 14.13 -19.60 1.66
C LEU A 85 14.65 -18.58 2.69
N ASP A 86 14.05 -18.51 3.88
CA ASP A 86 14.34 -17.49 4.92
C ASP A 86 14.27 -16.04 4.36
N ASP A 87 13.44 -15.83 3.33
CA ASP A 87 13.22 -14.55 2.69
C ASP A 87 11.82 -14.01 3.02
N PRO A 88 11.72 -12.92 3.82
CA PRO A 88 10.42 -12.37 4.22
C PRO A 88 9.63 -11.74 3.07
N TYR A 89 10.23 -11.57 1.90
CA TYR A 89 9.60 -10.97 0.73
C TYR A 89 9.07 -12.00 -0.27
N SER A 90 9.49 -13.26 -0.15
CA SER A 90 8.95 -14.37 -0.91
C SER A 90 7.74 -14.97 -0.20
N SER A 91 6.65 -15.23 -0.92
CA SER A 91 5.41 -15.76 -0.36
C SER A 91 4.62 -16.59 -1.36
N TYR A 92 3.89 -17.57 -0.84
CA TYR A 92 2.78 -18.21 -1.54
C TYR A 92 1.49 -17.54 -1.06
N MET A 93 0.63 -17.19 -1.98
CA MET A 93 -0.67 -16.57 -1.72
C MET A 93 -1.74 -17.50 -2.28
N GLU A 94 -2.71 -17.88 -1.47
CA GLU A 94 -3.90 -18.58 -1.92
C GLU A 94 -4.77 -17.61 -2.75
N LYS A 95 -5.78 -18.12 -3.42
CA LYS A 95 -6.57 -17.39 -4.41
C LYS A 95 -7.06 -16.03 -3.91
N GLU A 96 -7.65 -15.99 -2.73
CA GLU A 96 -8.21 -14.77 -2.15
C GLU A 96 -7.14 -13.72 -1.85
N GLU A 97 -5.99 -14.15 -1.33
CA GLU A 97 -4.84 -13.28 -1.08
C GLU A 97 -4.21 -12.79 -2.39
N ALA A 98 -4.12 -13.67 -3.40
CA ALA A 98 -3.62 -13.34 -4.72
C ALA A 98 -4.52 -12.30 -5.42
N GLU A 99 -5.85 -12.42 -5.31
CA GLU A 99 -6.81 -11.43 -5.83
C GLU A 99 -6.65 -10.06 -5.14
N GLN A 100 -6.47 -10.04 -3.82
CA GLN A 100 -6.21 -8.80 -3.07
C GLN A 100 -4.87 -8.16 -3.48
N PHE A 101 -3.83 -8.97 -3.61
CA PHE A 101 -2.53 -8.53 -4.06
C PHE A 101 -2.61 -7.94 -5.48
N ASN A 102 -3.24 -8.62 -6.43
CA ASN A 102 -3.42 -8.14 -7.79
C ASN A 102 -4.22 -6.82 -7.81
N THR A 103 -5.30 -6.73 -7.02
CA THR A 103 -6.07 -5.49 -6.86
C THR A 103 -5.18 -4.32 -6.40
N SER A 104 -4.26 -4.58 -5.48
CA SER A 104 -3.33 -3.55 -4.99
C SER A 104 -2.30 -3.14 -6.03
N ILE A 105 -1.84 -4.07 -6.85
CA ILE A 105 -0.91 -3.82 -7.98
C ILE A 105 -1.60 -3.02 -9.10
N GLU A 106 -2.82 -3.41 -9.46
CA GLU A 106 -3.59 -2.72 -10.49
C GLU A 106 -3.99 -1.29 -10.08
N GLY A 107 -4.11 -1.01 -8.78
CA GLY A 107 -4.62 0.26 -8.26
C GLY A 107 -6.09 0.49 -8.60
N ALA A 108 -6.81 -0.60 -8.87
CA ALA A 108 -8.22 -0.60 -9.21
C ALA A 108 -8.85 -1.93 -8.82
N PHE A 109 -10.14 -1.92 -8.57
CA PHE A 109 -10.92 -3.12 -8.34
C PHE A 109 -12.23 -3.10 -9.11
N THR A 110 -12.79 -4.27 -9.38
CA THR A 110 -14.10 -4.36 -10.01
C THR A 110 -15.19 -4.47 -8.96
N GLY A 111 -16.18 -3.59 -9.02
CA GLY A 111 -17.25 -3.56 -8.04
C GLY A 111 -18.16 -2.34 -8.19
N ILE A 112 -18.88 -2.01 -7.12
CA ILE A 112 -19.76 -0.83 -7.11
C ILE A 112 -19.02 0.48 -6.80
N GLY A 113 -17.87 0.42 -6.13
CA GLY A 113 -17.11 1.62 -5.73
C GLY A 113 -17.70 2.36 -4.54
N ALA A 114 -17.88 1.66 -3.43
CA ALA A 114 -18.24 2.25 -2.15
C ALA A 114 -17.33 1.70 -1.05
N GLU A 115 -16.91 2.58 -0.15
CA GLU A 115 -16.27 2.20 1.10
C GLU A 115 -17.35 1.79 2.10
N VAL A 116 -17.18 0.62 2.71
CA VAL A 116 -18.15 0.04 3.64
C VAL A 116 -17.49 -0.39 4.95
N THR A 117 -18.25 -0.39 6.01
CA THR A 117 -17.85 -0.86 7.34
C THR A 117 -18.97 -1.67 7.99
N THR A 118 -18.70 -2.23 9.17
CA THR A 118 -19.75 -2.83 10.00
C THR A 118 -20.05 -1.91 11.16
N GLU A 119 -21.27 -1.38 11.22
CA GLU A 119 -21.81 -0.60 12.34
C GLU A 119 -23.00 -1.35 12.97
N ASN A 120 -22.95 -1.62 14.27
CA ASN A 120 -24.02 -2.36 14.97
C ASN A 120 -24.40 -3.70 14.34
N GLY A 121 -23.40 -4.42 13.81
CA GLY A 121 -23.61 -5.71 13.13
C GLY A 121 -24.25 -5.62 11.73
N GLN A 122 -24.31 -4.42 11.15
CA GLN A 122 -24.85 -4.16 9.81
C GLN A 122 -23.80 -3.56 8.90
N VAL A 123 -23.79 -3.95 7.62
CA VAL A 123 -22.89 -3.40 6.61
C VAL A 123 -23.38 -2.01 6.21
N THR A 124 -22.61 -1.01 6.51
CA THR A 124 -22.96 0.41 6.33
C THR A 124 -21.98 1.10 5.37
N VAL A 125 -22.49 1.90 4.46
CA VAL A 125 -21.67 2.72 3.55
C VAL A 125 -21.04 3.88 4.31
N ILE A 126 -19.71 3.95 4.32
CA ILE A 126 -18.96 5.12 4.80
C ILE A 126 -19.12 6.24 3.77
N SER A 127 -18.73 5.96 2.51
CA SER A 127 -18.88 6.88 1.39
C SER A 127 -18.85 6.14 0.04
N PRO A 128 -19.61 6.56 -0.99
CA PRO A 128 -19.32 6.17 -2.35
C PRO A 128 -18.01 6.84 -2.82
N ILE A 129 -17.23 6.13 -3.63
CA ILE A 129 -16.00 6.67 -4.24
C ILE A 129 -16.42 7.62 -5.36
N LYS A 130 -15.78 8.79 -5.42
CA LYS A 130 -16.07 9.81 -6.44
C LYS A 130 -15.93 9.25 -7.86
N GLY A 131 -16.92 9.49 -8.70
CA GLY A 131 -16.97 9.00 -10.08
C GLY A 131 -17.37 7.53 -10.23
N SER A 132 -17.53 6.79 -9.13
CA SER A 132 -17.85 5.36 -9.13
C SER A 132 -19.27 5.04 -9.59
N PRO A 133 -19.55 3.77 -9.93
CA PRO A 133 -20.89 3.31 -10.17
C PRO A 133 -21.87 3.54 -9.01
N ALA A 134 -21.43 3.35 -7.77
CA ALA A 134 -22.25 3.57 -6.57
C ALA A 134 -22.67 5.02 -6.44
N GLU A 135 -21.75 5.98 -6.63
CA GLU A 135 -22.08 7.41 -6.59
C GLU A 135 -23.10 7.77 -7.68
N LYS A 136 -22.87 7.31 -8.93
CA LYS A 136 -23.76 7.54 -10.06
C LYS A 136 -25.16 6.94 -9.88
N ALA A 137 -25.23 5.79 -9.21
CA ALA A 137 -26.49 5.14 -8.87
C ALA A 137 -27.21 5.76 -7.66
N GLY A 138 -26.58 6.73 -6.96
CA GLY A 138 -27.20 7.44 -5.85
C GLY A 138 -27.09 6.73 -4.49
N VAL A 139 -26.10 5.86 -4.32
CA VAL A 139 -25.68 5.36 -3.00
C VAL A 139 -25.14 6.52 -2.18
N ARG A 140 -25.43 6.58 -0.89
CA ARG A 140 -25.08 7.69 0.00
C ARG A 140 -24.35 7.22 1.24
N PRO A 141 -23.55 8.09 1.89
CA PRO A 141 -23.04 7.83 3.22
C PRO A 141 -24.16 7.46 4.20
N LYS A 142 -23.85 6.50 5.10
CA LYS A 142 -24.79 5.96 6.10
C LYS A 142 -25.96 5.13 5.54
N ASP A 143 -25.95 4.78 4.26
CA ASP A 143 -26.83 3.73 3.74
C ASP A 143 -26.46 2.38 4.37
N VAL A 144 -27.43 1.66 4.94
CA VAL A 144 -27.25 0.29 5.45
C VAL A 144 -27.61 -0.69 4.35
N LEU A 145 -26.67 -1.54 3.94
CA LEU A 145 -26.85 -2.56 2.92
C LEU A 145 -27.49 -3.80 3.56
N LEU A 146 -28.74 -4.10 3.21
CA LEU A 146 -29.48 -5.23 3.77
C LEU A 146 -29.24 -6.51 2.96
N SER A 147 -29.24 -6.39 1.63
CA SER A 147 -29.00 -7.52 0.72
C SER A 147 -28.35 -7.08 -0.59
N VAL A 148 -27.76 -8.04 -1.29
CA VAL A 148 -27.21 -7.89 -2.65
C VAL A 148 -27.75 -9.03 -3.51
N ASN A 149 -28.40 -8.71 -4.63
CA ASN A 149 -29.04 -9.67 -5.53
C ASN A 149 -29.99 -10.65 -4.80
N GLY A 150 -30.70 -10.19 -3.78
CA GLY A 150 -31.61 -11.00 -2.96
C GLY A 150 -30.92 -11.79 -1.85
N GLU A 151 -29.59 -11.81 -1.78
CA GLU A 151 -28.87 -12.47 -0.69
C GLU A 151 -28.66 -11.54 0.50
N SER A 152 -29.15 -11.92 1.67
CA SER A 152 -29.03 -11.13 2.89
C SER A 152 -27.57 -10.98 3.34
N LEU A 153 -27.22 -9.77 3.78
CA LEU A 153 -25.91 -9.46 4.40
C LEU A 153 -25.96 -9.52 5.94
N LYS A 154 -27.12 -9.79 6.53
CA LYS A 154 -27.28 -9.88 7.98
C LYS A 154 -26.44 -11.03 8.56
N GLY A 155 -25.62 -10.73 9.55
CA GLY A 155 -24.77 -11.71 10.25
C GLY A 155 -23.52 -12.14 9.48
N LYS A 156 -23.26 -11.57 8.30
CA LYS A 156 -22.03 -11.80 7.55
C LYS A 156 -20.90 -10.92 8.06
N THR A 157 -19.69 -11.43 7.99
CA THR A 157 -18.49 -10.62 8.18
C THR A 157 -18.37 -9.56 7.08
N LEU A 158 -17.60 -8.51 7.32
CA LEU A 158 -17.35 -7.48 6.31
C LEU A 158 -16.75 -8.06 5.02
N SER A 159 -15.81 -9.00 5.15
CA SER A 159 -15.16 -9.67 4.01
C SER A 159 -16.17 -10.46 3.16
N GLU A 160 -17.04 -11.25 3.78
CA GLU A 160 -18.10 -12.00 3.08
C GLU A 160 -19.10 -11.05 2.38
N ALA A 161 -19.45 -9.94 3.01
CA ALA A 161 -20.33 -8.94 2.42
C ALA A 161 -19.67 -8.27 1.21
N VAL A 162 -18.38 -7.87 1.33
CA VAL A 162 -17.62 -7.28 0.23
C VAL A 162 -17.48 -8.26 -0.94
N ALA A 163 -17.24 -9.55 -0.69
CA ALA A 163 -17.18 -10.57 -1.74
C ALA A 163 -18.48 -10.66 -2.55
N LYS A 164 -19.67 -10.49 -1.90
CA LYS A 164 -20.98 -10.46 -2.58
C LYS A 164 -21.24 -9.15 -3.33
N ILE A 165 -20.77 -8.03 -2.79
CA ILE A 165 -20.90 -6.71 -3.41
C ILE A 165 -20.04 -6.62 -4.67
N ARG A 166 -18.82 -7.17 -4.63
CA ARG A 166 -17.91 -7.29 -5.79
C ARG A 166 -18.52 -8.22 -6.85
N GLY A 167 -17.91 -8.26 -8.00
CA GLY A 167 -18.29 -9.15 -9.09
C GLY A 167 -17.79 -8.62 -10.43
N PRO A 168 -17.92 -9.39 -11.52
CA PRO A 168 -17.40 -9.05 -12.84
C PRO A 168 -17.93 -7.72 -13.37
N LYS A 169 -17.08 -6.98 -14.09
CA LYS A 169 -17.44 -5.73 -14.78
C LYS A 169 -18.67 -5.96 -15.69
N GLY A 170 -19.57 -4.99 -15.69
CA GLY A 170 -20.82 -5.03 -16.48
C GLY A 170 -21.96 -5.81 -15.85
N THR A 171 -21.71 -6.56 -14.75
CA THR A 171 -22.79 -7.25 -14.02
C THR A 171 -23.56 -6.29 -13.11
N LYS A 172 -24.81 -6.59 -12.81
CA LYS A 172 -25.67 -5.78 -11.96
C LYS A 172 -25.58 -6.24 -10.49
N ALA A 173 -25.41 -5.29 -9.59
CA ALA A 173 -25.63 -5.45 -8.15
C ALA A 173 -26.96 -4.75 -7.80
N LYS A 174 -27.98 -5.52 -7.45
CA LYS A 174 -29.22 -5.00 -6.89
C LYS A 174 -29.08 -4.91 -5.38
N LEU A 175 -28.89 -3.71 -4.89
CA LEU A 175 -28.69 -3.42 -3.47
C LEU A 175 -30.03 -3.10 -2.84
N GLU A 176 -30.42 -3.82 -1.79
CA GLU A 176 -31.50 -3.40 -0.91
C GLU A 176 -30.91 -2.57 0.23
N VAL A 177 -31.33 -1.32 0.34
CA VAL A 177 -30.69 -0.31 1.17
C VAL A 177 -31.69 0.29 2.16
N LEU A 178 -31.35 0.31 3.43
CA LEU A 178 -32.10 1.09 4.42
C LEU A 178 -31.38 2.45 4.62
N ARG A 179 -32.12 3.53 4.31
CA ARG A 179 -31.61 4.90 4.37
C ARG A 179 -32.26 5.68 5.52
N SER A 180 -31.48 6.40 6.28
CA SER A 180 -31.99 7.26 7.36
C SER A 180 -33.08 8.21 6.83
N GLY A 181 -34.20 8.32 7.57
CA GLY A 181 -35.37 9.12 7.18
C GLY A 181 -36.33 8.45 6.20
N ILE A 182 -36.08 7.22 5.78
CA ILE A 182 -36.97 6.44 4.91
C ILE A 182 -37.38 5.16 5.66
N SER A 183 -38.68 4.93 5.81
CA SER A 183 -39.19 3.83 6.61
C SER A 183 -39.17 2.47 5.91
N LYS A 184 -39.05 2.43 4.58
CA LYS A 184 -38.99 1.21 3.79
C LYS A 184 -37.67 1.08 3.07
N PRO A 185 -37.10 -0.12 2.94
CA PRO A 185 -35.92 -0.33 2.10
C PRO A 185 -36.16 0.14 0.67
N ILE A 186 -35.09 0.67 0.06
CA ILE A 186 -35.06 1.09 -1.34
C ILE A 186 -34.15 0.15 -2.13
N GLU A 187 -34.51 -0.18 -3.35
CA GLU A 187 -33.67 -0.93 -4.26
C GLU A 187 -32.84 0.05 -5.09
N ILE A 188 -31.52 -0.17 -5.13
CA ILE A 188 -30.58 0.59 -5.95
C ILE A 188 -29.86 -0.42 -6.86
N GLU A 189 -30.06 -0.32 -8.17
CA GLU A 189 -29.33 -1.12 -9.13
C GLU A 189 -28.03 -0.41 -9.50
N VAL A 190 -26.89 -1.09 -9.28
CA VAL A 190 -25.55 -0.58 -9.62
C VAL A 190 -24.92 -1.52 -10.62
N VAL A 191 -24.52 -1.01 -11.79
CA VAL A 191 -23.73 -1.78 -12.76
C VAL A 191 -22.29 -1.75 -12.31
N ARG A 192 -21.72 -2.92 -11.98
CA ARG A 192 -20.32 -3.03 -11.56
C ARG A 192 -19.37 -2.58 -12.66
N ASP A 193 -18.37 -1.80 -12.31
CA ASP A 193 -17.32 -1.36 -13.22
C ASP A 193 -15.96 -1.39 -12.51
N GLN A 194 -14.90 -1.13 -13.26
CA GLN A 194 -13.58 -0.85 -12.69
C GLN A 194 -13.64 0.46 -11.93
N VAL A 195 -13.15 0.46 -10.70
CA VAL A 195 -13.07 1.60 -9.81
C VAL A 195 -11.62 1.84 -9.47
N ASP A 196 -11.07 2.95 -9.93
CA ASP A 196 -9.70 3.34 -9.64
C ASP A 196 -9.56 3.74 -8.17
N MET A 197 -8.51 3.23 -7.54
CA MET A 197 -8.10 3.66 -6.20
C MET A 197 -7.26 4.93 -6.33
N GLU A 198 -7.55 5.93 -5.50
CA GLU A 198 -6.72 7.12 -5.46
C GLU A 198 -5.39 6.80 -4.76
N THR A 199 -4.29 7.01 -5.47
CA THR A 199 -2.93 6.76 -4.97
C THR A 199 -2.09 8.02 -4.86
N VAL A 200 -2.59 9.16 -5.41
CA VAL A 200 -1.85 10.42 -5.54
C VAL A 200 -2.70 11.57 -4.99
N TYR A 201 -2.19 12.26 -3.99
CA TYR A 201 -2.90 13.35 -3.30
C TYR A 201 -2.14 14.67 -3.45
N PRO A 202 -2.55 15.54 -4.40
CA PRO A 202 -1.89 16.80 -4.66
C PRO A 202 -2.39 17.94 -3.76
N LYS A 203 -1.53 18.91 -3.51
CA LYS A 203 -1.87 20.16 -2.85
C LYS A 203 -0.91 21.28 -3.29
N MET A 204 -1.41 22.47 -3.58
CA MET A 204 -0.59 23.67 -3.62
C MET A 204 -0.47 24.23 -2.20
N MET A 205 0.76 24.39 -1.72
CA MET A 205 1.06 24.99 -0.43
C MET A 205 1.46 26.46 -0.56
N ASP A 206 1.54 27.15 0.58
CA ASP A 206 2.02 28.52 0.62
C ASP A 206 3.44 28.65 0.03
N GLY A 207 3.74 29.78 -0.60
CA GLY A 207 5.01 29.99 -1.28
C GLY A 207 5.11 29.31 -2.65
N GLN A 208 3.98 28.91 -3.24
CA GLN A 208 3.92 28.22 -4.55
C GLN A 208 4.71 26.89 -4.55
N ILE A 209 4.67 26.16 -3.46
CA ILE A 209 5.27 24.84 -3.35
C ILE A 209 4.18 23.80 -3.65
N GLY A 210 4.40 23.01 -4.72
CA GLY A 210 3.59 21.84 -5.01
C GLY A 210 3.93 20.72 -4.01
N TYR A 211 2.92 20.04 -3.52
CA TYR A 211 3.01 18.87 -2.68
C TYR A 211 2.24 17.74 -3.32
N ILE A 212 2.87 16.58 -3.48
CA ILE A 212 2.23 15.37 -3.99
C ILE A 212 2.56 14.21 -3.04
N GLU A 213 1.55 13.73 -2.31
CA GLU A 213 1.66 12.49 -1.54
C GLU A 213 1.38 11.31 -2.46
N VAL A 214 2.30 10.34 -2.49
CA VAL A 214 2.16 9.08 -3.23
C VAL A 214 2.06 7.95 -2.21
N ARG A 215 0.88 7.37 -2.04
CA ARG A 215 0.64 6.33 -1.03
C ARG A 215 1.01 4.93 -1.48
N GLN A 216 1.04 4.69 -2.80
CA GLN A 216 1.37 3.41 -3.39
C GLN A 216 1.80 3.60 -4.85
N PHE A 217 2.67 2.72 -5.36
CA PHE A 217 3.02 2.67 -6.78
C PHE A 217 2.24 1.54 -7.47
N ALA A 218 0.96 1.79 -7.75
CA ALA A 218 0.07 0.92 -8.51
C ALA A 218 0.07 1.30 -10.00
N MET A 219 -0.46 0.46 -10.88
CA MET A 219 -0.44 0.65 -12.33
C MET A 219 -1.06 1.97 -12.80
N ASN A 220 -2.05 2.49 -12.06
CA ASN A 220 -2.70 3.77 -12.36
C ASN A 220 -1.94 5.00 -11.82
N THR A 221 -0.93 4.80 -10.96
CA THR A 221 -0.29 5.89 -10.19
C THR A 221 0.51 6.83 -11.07
N HIS A 222 1.28 6.33 -12.07
CA HIS A 222 2.07 7.18 -12.95
C HIS A 222 1.19 8.20 -13.68
N LYS A 223 0.10 7.76 -14.32
CA LYS A 223 -0.83 8.64 -15.03
C LYS A 223 -1.44 9.69 -14.10
N ARG A 224 -1.89 9.28 -12.90
CA ARG A 224 -2.46 10.19 -11.90
C ARG A 224 -1.41 11.22 -11.44
N PHE A 225 -0.19 10.77 -11.20
CA PHE A 225 0.91 11.64 -10.80
C PHE A 225 1.23 12.68 -11.88
N GLU A 226 1.34 12.27 -13.15
CA GLU A 226 1.58 13.16 -14.29
C GLU A 226 0.48 14.23 -14.42
N GLU A 227 -0.80 13.82 -14.38
CA GLU A 227 -1.94 14.74 -14.43
C GLU A 227 -1.87 15.82 -13.34
N GLU A 228 -1.56 15.43 -12.10
CA GLU A 228 -1.50 16.34 -10.97
C GLU A 228 -0.23 17.22 -10.98
N LEU A 229 0.90 16.66 -11.42
CA LEU A 229 2.13 17.43 -11.63
C LEU A 229 1.91 18.57 -12.65
N VAL A 230 1.31 18.26 -13.80
CA VAL A 230 1.00 19.25 -14.84
C VAL A 230 0.03 20.31 -14.33
N LYS A 231 -0.96 19.95 -13.49
CA LYS A 231 -1.88 20.94 -12.89
C LYS A 231 -1.14 21.90 -11.95
N LEU A 232 -0.27 21.38 -11.09
CA LEU A 232 0.52 22.21 -10.17
C LEU A 232 1.50 23.12 -10.92
N GLU A 233 2.14 22.64 -11.98
CA GLU A 233 3.01 23.43 -12.85
C GLU A 233 2.23 24.59 -13.51
N LYS A 234 1.03 24.31 -14.04
CA LYS A 234 0.14 25.36 -14.61
C LYS A 234 -0.32 26.41 -13.60
N GLN A 235 -0.38 26.03 -12.32
CA GLN A 235 -0.69 26.96 -11.21
C GLN A 235 0.53 27.80 -10.79
N GLY A 236 1.68 27.67 -11.45
CA GLY A 236 2.88 28.46 -11.19
C GLY A 236 3.73 27.92 -10.03
N MET A 237 3.75 26.61 -9.84
CA MET A 237 4.59 25.94 -8.84
C MET A 237 6.07 26.32 -9.04
N LYS A 238 6.75 26.63 -7.93
CA LYS A 238 8.17 27.03 -7.88
C LYS A 238 9.08 26.04 -7.15
N GLY A 239 8.52 25.03 -6.50
CA GLY A 239 9.22 23.93 -5.83
C GLY A 239 8.28 22.76 -5.67
N LEU A 240 8.79 21.54 -5.61
CA LEU A 240 8.00 20.32 -5.49
C LEU A 240 8.43 19.48 -4.29
N ILE A 241 7.47 19.08 -3.47
CA ILE A 241 7.63 18.05 -2.44
C ILE A 241 6.93 16.77 -2.92
N ILE A 242 7.67 15.68 -3.02
CA ILE A 242 7.13 14.33 -3.25
C ILE A 242 7.17 13.60 -1.91
N ASP A 243 6.00 13.27 -1.37
CA ASP A 243 5.89 12.58 -0.09
C ASP A 243 5.64 11.09 -0.30
N VAL A 244 6.62 10.27 0.05
CA VAL A 244 6.56 8.81 0.01
C VAL A 244 6.65 8.20 1.43
N ARG A 245 6.34 8.97 2.46
CA ARG A 245 6.28 8.46 3.84
C ARG A 245 5.19 7.41 3.96
N ASN A 246 5.47 6.34 4.72
CA ASN A 246 4.56 5.19 4.90
C ASN A 246 4.12 4.48 3.60
N ASN A 247 4.82 4.73 2.49
CA ASN A 247 4.59 4.05 1.23
C ASN A 247 5.52 2.83 1.11
N PRO A 248 5.00 1.59 1.17
CA PRO A 248 5.82 0.37 1.14
C PRO A 248 6.38 0.05 -0.25
N GLY A 249 6.08 0.88 -1.26
CA GLY A 249 6.52 0.68 -2.63
C GLY A 249 5.38 0.27 -3.58
N GLY A 250 5.69 -0.62 -4.51
CA GLY A 250 4.77 -1.11 -5.53
C GLY A 250 5.50 -1.52 -6.81
N VAL A 251 4.91 -1.22 -7.94
CA VAL A 251 5.37 -1.66 -9.27
C VAL A 251 6.63 -0.90 -9.71
N LEU A 252 7.66 -1.67 -10.12
CA LEU A 252 8.96 -1.12 -10.51
C LEU A 252 8.86 -0.21 -11.73
N GLU A 253 8.16 -0.66 -12.78
CA GLU A 253 8.00 0.14 -14.01
C GLU A 253 7.29 1.47 -13.73
N VAL A 254 6.28 1.46 -12.87
CA VAL A 254 5.53 2.68 -12.49
C VAL A 254 6.44 3.74 -11.85
N VAL A 255 7.31 3.32 -10.92
CA VAL A 255 8.23 4.28 -10.29
C VAL A 255 9.32 4.75 -11.23
N GLN A 256 9.76 3.91 -12.17
CA GLN A 256 10.70 4.30 -13.22
C GLN A 256 10.09 5.38 -14.13
N ASP A 257 8.89 5.14 -14.63
CA ASP A 257 8.16 6.11 -15.48
C ASP A 257 7.90 7.44 -14.76
N MET A 258 7.51 7.40 -13.48
CA MET A 258 7.34 8.62 -12.67
C MET A 258 8.66 9.39 -12.51
N THR A 259 9.77 8.68 -12.33
CA THR A 259 11.08 9.26 -12.14
C THR A 259 11.60 9.93 -13.41
N GLU A 260 11.22 9.45 -14.60
CA GLU A 260 11.60 10.01 -15.90
C GLU A 260 11.16 11.48 -16.08
N HIS A 261 10.13 11.95 -15.37
CA HIS A 261 9.72 13.36 -15.39
C HIS A 261 10.78 14.31 -14.85
N PHE A 262 11.74 13.83 -14.07
CA PHE A 262 12.70 14.64 -13.30
C PHE A 262 14.16 14.32 -13.65
N VAL A 263 14.46 13.04 -13.89
CA VAL A 263 15.82 12.58 -14.19
C VAL A 263 16.16 12.90 -15.64
N PRO A 264 17.25 13.62 -15.90
CA PRO A 264 17.64 13.97 -17.28
C PRO A 264 17.87 12.73 -18.14
N LYS A 265 17.58 12.83 -19.41
CA LYS A 265 17.82 11.78 -20.40
C LYS A 265 19.27 11.28 -20.35
N GLY A 266 19.43 9.99 -20.38
CA GLY A 266 20.74 9.33 -20.32
C GLY A 266 21.34 9.14 -18.92
N LYS A 267 20.69 9.70 -17.86
CA LYS A 267 21.07 9.44 -16.47
C LYS A 267 20.38 8.17 -15.97
N LEU A 268 21.02 7.50 -15.01
CA LEU A 268 20.46 6.29 -14.40
C LEU A 268 19.33 6.61 -13.43
N ILE A 269 18.29 5.76 -13.45
CA ILE A 269 17.21 5.75 -12.45
C ILE A 269 17.52 4.72 -11.37
N ASN A 270 17.84 3.49 -11.78
CA ASN A 270 18.26 2.40 -10.89
C ASN A 270 18.95 1.31 -11.70
N GLN A 271 19.52 0.31 -11.01
CA GLN A 271 20.09 -0.88 -11.62
C GLN A 271 19.45 -2.12 -10.96
N VAL A 272 19.32 -3.21 -11.71
CA VAL A 272 18.86 -4.52 -11.21
C VAL A 272 19.94 -5.56 -11.46
N GLU A 273 20.43 -6.19 -10.39
CA GLU A 273 21.47 -7.24 -10.48
C GLU A 273 20.83 -8.60 -10.18
N TYR A 274 20.92 -9.50 -11.16
CA TYR A 274 20.39 -10.86 -11.08
C TYR A 274 21.38 -11.84 -10.41
N ARG A 275 20.91 -13.08 -10.18
CA ARG A 275 21.70 -14.15 -9.55
C ARG A 275 23.03 -14.43 -10.28
N ASN A 276 23.04 -14.35 -11.61
CA ASN A 276 24.22 -14.53 -12.47
C ASN A 276 25.17 -13.33 -12.50
N LYS A 277 24.90 -12.28 -11.70
CA LYS A 277 25.63 -11.00 -11.63
C LYS A 277 25.47 -10.09 -12.85
N GLU A 278 24.65 -10.45 -13.82
CA GLU A 278 24.23 -9.52 -14.87
C GLU A 278 23.44 -8.36 -14.28
N ARG A 279 23.59 -7.18 -14.87
CA ARG A 279 22.96 -5.95 -14.42
C ARG A 279 22.19 -5.28 -15.55
N ASP A 280 20.91 -5.12 -15.34
CA ASP A 280 20.09 -4.22 -16.14
C ASP A 280 20.22 -2.80 -15.59
N LYS A 281 20.52 -1.84 -16.46
CA LYS A 281 20.64 -0.42 -16.12
C LYS A 281 19.44 0.33 -16.69
N PHE A 282 18.60 0.83 -15.81
CA PHE A 282 17.45 1.63 -16.21
C PHE A 282 17.88 3.08 -16.36
N VAL A 283 17.92 3.52 -17.62
CA VAL A 283 18.35 4.86 -18.02
C VAL A 283 17.14 5.68 -18.38
N SER A 284 17.03 6.89 -17.86
CA SER A 284 15.95 7.81 -18.18
C SER A 284 15.89 8.08 -19.69
N LYS A 285 14.70 7.95 -20.26
CA LYS A 285 14.34 8.34 -21.62
C LYS A 285 13.68 9.71 -21.66
N GLY A 286 13.56 10.36 -20.50
CA GLY A 286 12.94 11.67 -20.31
C GLY A 286 13.55 12.79 -21.16
N THR A 287 13.26 14.03 -20.87
CA THR A 287 13.75 15.18 -21.64
C THR A 287 15.10 15.65 -21.14
N ASP A 288 15.90 16.28 -22.01
CA ASP A 288 17.15 16.96 -21.62
C ASP A 288 16.90 18.21 -20.75
N LYS A 289 15.64 18.65 -20.65
CA LYS A 289 15.25 19.81 -19.85
C LYS A 289 14.98 19.37 -18.41
N VAL A 290 15.91 19.71 -17.53
CA VAL A 290 15.70 19.60 -16.08
C VAL A 290 14.51 20.49 -15.66
N LYS A 291 13.70 20.04 -14.72
CA LYS A 291 12.62 20.87 -14.15
C LYS A 291 13.22 22.15 -13.54
N PRO A 292 12.61 23.32 -13.80
CA PRO A 292 13.19 24.61 -13.40
C PRO A 292 12.95 24.96 -11.93
N TYR A 293 12.68 23.97 -11.10
CA TYR A 293 12.38 24.14 -9.68
C TYR A 293 13.06 23.05 -8.83
N PRO A 294 13.43 23.37 -7.57
CA PRO A 294 14.02 22.40 -6.66
C PRO A 294 12.97 21.36 -6.20
N ILE A 295 13.48 20.15 -5.85
CA ILE A 295 12.65 19.01 -5.43
C ILE A 295 13.13 18.52 -4.07
N ALA A 296 12.19 18.25 -3.17
CA ALA A 296 12.42 17.53 -1.93
C ALA A 296 11.59 16.24 -1.91
N VAL A 297 12.18 15.16 -1.40
CA VAL A 297 11.49 13.88 -1.19
C VAL A 297 11.35 13.65 0.30
N LEU A 298 10.11 13.55 0.80
CA LEU A 298 9.84 13.21 2.19
C LEU A 298 9.86 11.70 2.38
N THR A 299 10.66 11.24 3.34
CA THR A 299 10.82 9.82 3.66
C THR A 299 10.69 9.55 5.16
N ASN A 300 10.30 8.32 5.50
CA ASN A 300 10.38 7.79 6.86
C ASN A 300 10.67 6.28 6.84
N LYS A 301 10.66 5.63 8.00
CA LYS A 301 10.88 4.19 8.15
C LYS A 301 9.87 3.31 7.41
N GLY A 302 8.73 3.84 7.00
CA GLY A 302 7.73 3.17 6.18
C GLY A 302 7.96 3.33 4.67
N SER A 303 8.90 4.17 4.24
CA SER A 303 9.27 4.35 2.83
C SER A 303 10.15 3.19 2.38
N ALA A 304 9.64 2.30 1.50
CA ALA A 304 10.35 1.09 1.12
C ALA A 304 10.33 0.83 -0.41
N SER A 305 11.32 0.07 -0.92
CA SER A 305 11.32 -0.44 -2.31
C SER A 305 11.18 0.67 -3.36
N ALA A 306 10.08 0.74 -4.13
CA ALA A 306 9.82 1.78 -5.14
C ALA A 306 9.94 3.20 -4.57
N SER A 307 9.54 3.43 -3.30
CA SER A 307 9.75 4.72 -2.61
C SER A 307 11.23 5.05 -2.44
N GLU A 308 12.06 4.04 -2.22
CA GLU A 308 13.51 4.20 -2.11
C GLU A 308 14.16 4.39 -3.48
N ILE A 309 13.59 3.78 -4.52
CA ILE A 309 14.05 3.96 -5.91
C ILE A 309 13.85 5.42 -6.35
N ILE A 310 12.65 5.98 -6.21
CA ILE A 310 12.40 7.38 -6.60
C ILE A 310 13.25 8.33 -5.73
N ALA A 311 13.37 8.09 -4.43
CA ALA A 311 14.15 8.94 -3.54
C ALA A 311 15.64 8.94 -3.92
N SER A 312 16.25 7.76 -4.15
CA SER A 312 17.65 7.65 -4.54
C SER A 312 17.90 8.20 -5.95
N ALA A 313 17.02 7.91 -6.91
CA ALA A 313 17.15 8.39 -8.27
C ALA A 313 17.06 9.92 -8.37
N LEU A 314 16.10 10.53 -7.67
CA LEU A 314 15.98 11.99 -7.64
C LEU A 314 17.15 12.64 -6.91
N LYS A 315 17.65 12.05 -5.83
CA LYS A 315 18.85 12.55 -5.13
C LYS A 315 20.10 12.47 -6.00
N GLU A 316 20.43 11.27 -6.51
CA GLU A 316 21.71 10.98 -7.17
C GLU A 316 21.74 11.47 -8.63
N SER A 317 20.60 11.47 -9.34
CA SER A 317 20.54 11.79 -10.76
C SER A 317 19.87 13.13 -11.10
N ALA A 318 19.09 13.72 -10.18
CA ALA A 318 18.38 14.98 -10.40
C ALA A 318 18.66 16.08 -9.35
N GLY A 319 19.50 15.80 -8.33
CA GLY A 319 19.90 16.78 -7.33
C GLY A 319 18.86 17.13 -6.27
N ALA A 320 17.80 16.33 -6.13
CA ALA A 320 16.79 16.50 -5.09
C ALA A 320 17.35 16.27 -3.68
N LYS A 321 16.68 16.81 -2.66
CA LYS A 321 17.02 16.59 -1.25
C LYS A 321 16.06 15.59 -0.62
N ILE A 322 16.59 14.59 0.09
CA ILE A 322 15.80 13.71 0.95
C ILE A 322 15.65 14.37 2.32
N VAL A 323 14.41 14.52 2.78
CA VAL A 323 14.09 15.16 4.08
C VAL A 323 13.24 14.18 4.91
N GLY A 324 13.55 14.05 6.19
CA GLY A 324 12.79 13.22 7.12
C GLY A 324 13.64 12.18 7.82
N GLU A 325 13.25 10.92 7.76
CA GLU A 325 13.93 9.83 8.44
C GLU A 325 14.54 8.85 7.46
N HIS A 326 15.43 8.01 7.98
CA HIS A 326 15.95 6.83 7.29
C HIS A 326 14.81 5.99 6.69
N THR A 327 15.01 5.49 5.49
CA THR A 327 14.06 4.60 4.82
C THR A 327 14.16 3.16 5.34
N PHE A 328 13.28 2.28 4.87
CA PHE A 328 13.16 0.91 5.35
C PHE A 328 14.36 0.02 4.99
N GLY A 329 14.90 0.13 3.78
CA GLY A 329 15.99 -0.71 3.30
C GLY A 329 15.52 -2.00 2.62
N LYS A 330 14.54 -1.93 1.73
CA LYS A 330 14.13 -3.08 0.89
C LYS A 330 14.83 -3.04 -0.46
N GLY A 331 16.02 -3.60 -0.54
CA GLY A 331 16.88 -3.63 -1.74
C GLY A 331 16.70 -4.87 -2.62
N THR A 332 15.52 -5.49 -2.66
CA THR A 332 15.23 -6.73 -3.43
C THR A 332 14.07 -6.54 -4.40
N VAL A 333 14.11 -7.28 -5.51
CA VAL A 333 13.07 -7.30 -6.54
C VAL A 333 12.39 -8.67 -6.53
N GLN A 334 11.06 -8.68 -6.45
CA GLN A 334 10.25 -9.87 -6.54
C GLN A 334 9.56 -9.95 -7.89
N SER A 335 9.38 -11.19 -8.36
CA SER A 335 8.48 -11.50 -9.47
C SER A 335 7.36 -12.42 -8.98
N SER A 336 6.20 -12.29 -9.60
CA SER A 336 5.00 -13.05 -9.26
C SER A 336 4.67 -14.04 -10.38
N TYR A 337 4.40 -15.28 -10.01
CA TYR A 337 4.12 -16.38 -10.94
C TYR A 337 2.77 -17.00 -10.58
N THR A 338 1.89 -17.12 -11.58
CA THR A 338 0.67 -17.91 -11.50
C THR A 338 0.85 -19.16 -12.33
N THR A 339 0.43 -20.32 -11.82
CA THR A 339 0.40 -21.55 -12.61
C THR A 339 -1.03 -21.99 -12.84
N LYS A 340 -1.31 -22.62 -14.01
CA LYS A 340 -2.65 -23.17 -14.30
C LYS A 340 -3.07 -24.23 -13.28
N ALA A 341 -2.09 -24.94 -12.70
CA ALA A 341 -2.32 -25.98 -11.69
C ALA A 341 -2.65 -25.39 -10.28
N ALA A 342 -2.42 -24.10 -10.07
CA ALA A 342 -2.57 -23.46 -8.75
C ALA A 342 -3.92 -22.73 -8.56
N GLU A 343 -4.91 -23.01 -9.41
CA GLU A 343 -6.32 -22.55 -9.27
C GLU A 343 -6.51 -21.06 -8.89
N GLY A 344 -5.58 -20.21 -9.35
CA GLY A 344 -5.57 -18.76 -9.04
C GLY A 344 -4.64 -18.34 -7.91
N SER A 345 -3.93 -19.28 -7.29
CA SER A 345 -2.86 -18.96 -6.32
C SER A 345 -1.65 -18.32 -7.02
N LEU A 346 -0.80 -17.64 -6.23
CA LEU A 346 0.35 -16.89 -6.72
C LEU A 346 1.59 -17.20 -5.89
N ILE A 347 2.70 -17.45 -6.57
CA ILE A 347 4.02 -17.54 -5.95
C ILE A 347 4.79 -16.27 -6.26
N LYS A 348 5.10 -15.49 -5.23
CA LYS A 348 5.96 -14.31 -5.30
C LYS A 348 7.33 -14.68 -4.77
N VAL A 349 8.39 -14.49 -5.59
CA VAL A 349 9.77 -14.89 -5.25
C VAL A 349 10.73 -13.74 -5.53
N THR A 350 11.70 -13.56 -4.64
CA THR A 350 12.83 -12.65 -4.87
C THR A 350 13.73 -13.23 -5.97
N ILE A 351 13.89 -12.47 -7.05
CA ILE A 351 14.66 -12.86 -8.24
C ILE A 351 15.94 -12.06 -8.44
N ALA A 352 16.01 -10.86 -7.84
CA ALA A 352 17.13 -9.95 -8.04
C ALA A 352 17.25 -8.99 -6.84
N LYS A 353 18.37 -8.28 -6.80
CA LYS A 353 18.51 -7.07 -5.99
C LYS A 353 18.50 -5.84 -6.88
N TRP A 354 18.03 -4.72 -6.36
CA TRP A 354 18.17 -3.44 -7.02
C TRP A 354 19.22 -2.56 -6.33
N LEU A 355 19.83 -1.69 -7.11
CA LEU A 355 20.88 -0.77 -6.71
C LEU A 355 20.48 0.65 -7.09
N THR A 356 20.95 1.63 -6.32
CA THR A 356 20.79 3.05 -6.67
C THR A 356 21.47 3.39 -8.00
N PRO A 357 21.28 4.58 -8.59
CA PRO A 357 22.03 5.02 -9.76
C PRO A 357 23.55 4.88 -9.59
N GLU A 358 24.09 5.20 -8.41
CA GLU A 358 25.53 5.07 -8.10
C GLU A 358 25.97 3.62 -7.85
N GLY A 359 25.06 2.66 -7.84
CA GLY A 359 25.36 1.23 -7.67
C GLY A 359 25.38 0.77 -6.21
N ASN A 360 24.85 1.55 -5.28
CA ASN A 360 24.78 1.20 -3.87
C ASN A 360 23.63 0.24 -3.59
N TRP A 361 23.86 -0.84 -2.84
CA TRP A 361 22.84 -1.74 -2.35
C TRP A 361 22.37 -1.32 -0.97
N ILE A 362 21.10 -0.90 -0.88
CA ILE A 362 20.52 -0.31 0.33
C ILE A 362 19.82 -1.33 1.23
N HIS A 363 19.86 -2.61 0.88
CA HIS A 363 19.16 -3.67 1.61
C HIS A 363 19.56 -3.70 3.08
N GLN A 364 18.57 -3.69 3.99
CA GLN A 364 18.72 -3.59 5.45
C GLN A 364 19.42 -2.33 5.96
N LYS A 365 19.82 -1.42 5.08
CA LYS A 365 20.48 -0.15 5.44
C LYS A 365 19.56 1.06 5.28
N GLY A 366 18.71 1.04 4.23
CA GLY A 366 17.91 2.18 3.83
C GLY A 366 18.72 3.33 3.21
N LEU A 367 18.03 4.40 2.90
CA LEU A 367 18.61 5.67 2.45
C LEU A 367 18.67 6.64 3.61
N GLU A 368 19.81 7.30 3.75
CA GLU A 368 20.00 8.36 4.72
C GLU A 368 19.47 9.69 4.17
N PRO A 369 18.63 10.43 4.92
CA PRO A 369 18.15 11.73 4.50
C PRO A 369 19.26 12.78 4.52
N ASP A 370 19.22 13.71 3.55
CA ASP A 370 20.14 14.88 3.55
C ASP A 370 19.80 15.85 4.67
N VAL A 371 18.53 15.90 5.07
CA VAL A 371 18.04 16.70 6.18
C VAL A 371 17.24 15.81 7.13
N SER A 372 17.92 15.34 8.19
CA SER A 372 17.28 14.48 9.19
C SER A 372 16.34 15.27 10.10
N VAL A 373 15.08 14.83 10.16
CA VAL A 373 14.02 15.43 10.98
C VAL A 373 13.13 14.35 11.55
N GLN A 374 12.99 14.31 12.87
CA GLN A 374 12.06 13.42 13.55
C GLN A 374 10.69 14.10 13.68
N GLN A 375 9.61 13.30 13.52
CA GLN A 375 8.28 13.76 13.90
C GLN A 375 8.15 13.87 15.42
N PRO A 376 7.26 14.72 15.92
CA PRO A 376 6.90 14.74 17.34
C PRO A 376 6.44 13.36 17.83
N ASP A 377 6.73 13.03 19.10
CA ASP A 377 6.46 11.71 19.70
C ASP A 377 5.02 11.20 19.46
N PHE A 378 4.05 12.10 19.45
CA PHE A 378 2.65 11.73 19.26
C PHE A 378 2.30 11.16 17.89
N TYR A 379 3.15 11.35 16.87
CA TYR A 379 2.99 10.66 15.57
C TYR A 379 3.19 9.14 15.68
N HIS A 380 3.80 8.69 16.77
CA HIS A 380 4.03 7.27 17.09
C HIS A 380 3.10 6.75 18.18
N ALA A 381 2.09 7.55 18.58
CA ALA A 381 1.14 7.13 19.60
C ALA A 381 0.34 5.90 19.14
N ALA A 382 0.27 4.91 20.01
CA ALA A 382 -0.55 3.72 19.80
C ALA A 382 -2.02 3.99 20.11
N PRO A 383 -2.96 3.16 19.62
CA PRO A 383 -4.34 3.18 20.11
C PRO A 383 -4.39 3.03 21.63
N VAL A 384 -5.29 3.75 22.30
CA VAL A 384 -5.45 3.71 23.75
C VAL A 384 -6.32 2.50 24.10
N SER A 385 -5.85 1.64 25.00
CA SER A 385 -6.61 0.47 25.44
C SER A 385 -7.96 0.88 26.06
N ARG A 386 -9.03 0.17 25.68
CA ARG A 386 -10.39 0.36 26.21
C ARG A 386 -10.80 -0.75 27.19
N GLU A 387 -9.91 -1.72 27.44
CA GLU A 387 -10.22 -2.87 28.29
C GLU A 387 -10.12 -2.55 29.79
N LYS A 388 -9.37 -1.51 30.15
CA LYS A 388 -9.16 -1.09 31.53
C LYS A 388 -9.25 0.43 31.65
N THR A 389 -9.76 0.91 32.78
CA THR A 389 -9.73 2.33 33.12
C THR A 389 -8.35 2.68 33.68
N LEU A 390 -7.67 3.66 33.07
CA LEU A 390 -6.40 4.18 33.59
C LEU A 390 -6.66 5.30 34.58
N LYS A 391 -6.04 5.24 35.76
CA LYS A 391 -6.29 6.16 36.87
C LYS A 391 -5.03 6.42 37.69
N LEU A 392 -5.16 7.35 38.63
CA LEU A 392 -4.10 7.79 39.55
C LEU A 392 -3.35 6.59 40.15
N ASP A 393 -2.04 6.75 40.31
CA ASP A 393 -1.08 5.80 40.86
C ASP A 393 -0.82 4.53 40.01
N MET A 394 -1.41 4.40 38.81
CA MET A 394 -1.04 3.34 37.87
C MET A 394 0.31 3.65 37.23
N ASN A 395 1.11 2.59 37.00
CA ASN A 395 2.34 2.66 36.20
C ASN A 395 2.23 1.64 35.06
N ASP A 396 2.06 2.13 33.83
CA ASP A 396 1.68 1.32 32.69
C ASP A 396 2.11 1.94 31.37
N ALA A 397 2.36 1.12 30.36
CA ALA A 397 2.70 1.58 29.00
C ALA A 397 1.55 2.41 28.37
N ASP A 398 0.30 2.05 28.64
CA ASP A 398 -0.87 2.79 28.16
C ASP A 398 -0.94 4.20 28.78
N VAL A 399 -0.54 4.34 30.08
CA VAL A 399 -0.43 5.65 30.73
C VAL A 399 0.63 6.50 30.02
N LYS A 400 1.79 5.92 29.70
CA LYS A 400 2.84 6.61 28.91
C LYS A 400 2.30 7.08 27.56
N ASN A 401 1.55 6.26 26.87
CA ASN A 401 0.93 6.60 25.60
C ASN A 401 -0.07 7.77 25.74
N VAL A 402 -0.93 7.73 26.75
CA VAL A 402 -1.87 8.82 27.07
C VAL A 402 -1.13 10.13 27.37
N GLN A 403 -0.01 10.07 28.12
CA GLN A 403 0.82 11.24 28.39
C GLN A 403 1.42 11.83 27.11
N VAL A 404 1.87 10.98 26.17
CA VAL A 404 2.36 11.41 24.85
C VAL A 404 1.24 12.09 24.07
N ILE A 405 0.04 11.50 24.02
CA ILE A 405 -1.13 12.07 23.35
C ILE A 405 -1.52 13.43 23.96
N LEU A 406 -1.68 13.50 25.28
CA LEU A 406 -2.05 14.75 25.97
C LEU A 406 -1.06 15.87 25.67
N ASN A 407 0.25 15.59 25.76
CA ASN A 407 1.28 16.57 25.41
C ASN A 407 1.24 17.00 23.95
N GLY A 408 0.93 16.06 23.05
CA GLY A 408 0.74 16.33 21.60
C GLY A 408 -0.46 17.21 21.30
N LEU A 409 -1.47 17.17 22.17
CA LEU A 409 -2.69 18.00 22.13
C LEU A 409 -2.57 19.27 22.98
N ASP A 410 -1.36 19.63 23.43
CA ASP A 410 -1.04 20.80 24.27
C ASP A 410 -1.59 20.75 25.71
N TYR A 411 -2.09 19.62 26.17
CA TYR A 411 -2.41 19.40 27.58
C TYR A 411 -1.17 18.89 28.31
N LYS A 412 -0.39 19.79 28.91
CA LYS A 412 0.91 19.48 29.48
C LYS A 412 0.80 18.60 30.72
N THR A 413 1.42 17.42 30.67
CA THR A 413 1.62 16.55 31.84
C THR A 413 2.95 16.87 32.52
N ASP A 414 3.02 16.62 33.83
CA ASP A 414 4.25 16.76 34.62
C ASP A 414 5.27 15.62 34.36
N ARG A 415 4.81 14.49 33.79
CA ARG A 415 5.59 13.30 33.54
C ARG A 415 5.30 12.71 32.16
N LYS A 416 6.22 11.83 31.66
CA LYS A 416 6.09 11.10 30.39
C LYS A 416 6.59 9.65 30.50
N ASP A 417 6.71 9.13 31.73
CA ASP A 417 7.33 7.85 32.02
C ASP A 417 6.36 6.70 32.22
N GLY A 418 5.04 6.97 32.18
CA GLY A 418 4.00 5.97 32.35
C GLY A 418 3.42 5.87 33.76
N TYR A 419 3.89 6.68 34.72
CA TYR A 419 3.22 6.80 36.02
C TYR A 419 2.11 7.84 35.97
N PHE A 420 0.89 7.43 36.32
CA PHE A 420 -0.29 8.28 36.31
C PHE A 420 -0.30 9.20 37.55
N SER A 421 0.32 10.34 37.44
CA SER A 421 0.45 11.34 38.50
C SER A 421 -0.77 12.23 38.63
N GLN A 422 -0.81 13.05 39.68
CA GLN A 422 -1.82 14.11 39.84
C GLN A 422 -1.74 15.15 38.72
N GLY A 423 -0.54 15.42 38.17
CA GLY A 423 -0.35 16.28 37.01
C GLY A 423 -0.97 15.69 35.75
N THR A 424 -0.79 14.39 35.51
CA THR A 424 -1.46 13.66 34.43
C THR A 424 -2.98 13.71 34.57
N ALA A 425 -3.52 13.48 35.80
CA ALA A 425 -4.95 13.57 36.05
C ALA A 425 -5.49 15.00 35.78
N THR A 426 -4.74 16.03 36.14
CA THR A 426 -5.10 17.43 35.91
C THR A 426 -5.16 17.78 34.42
N ALA A 427 -4.14 17.39 33.66
CA ALA A 427 -4.11 17.55 32.20
C ALA A 427 -5.29 16.82 31.52
N LEU A 428 -5.58 15.60 31.98
CA LEU A 428 -6.71 14.83 31.47
C LEU A 428 -8.07 15.48 31.77
N LYS A 429 -8.27 16.03 32.96
CA LYS A 429 -9.51 16.82 33.30
C LYS A 429 -9.67 18.04 32.38
N GLN A 430 -8.58 18.75 32.06
CA GLN A 430 -8.62 19.86 31.10
C GLN A 430 -9.04 19.36 29.70
N PHE A 431 -8.50 18.25 29.23
CA PHE A 431 -8.90 17.60 27.99
C PHE A 431 -10.39 17.21 28.03
N GLN A 432 -10.82 16.49 29.06
CA GLN A 432 -12.21 16.06 29.25
C GLN A 432 -13.18 17.26 29.22
N ARG A 433 -12.87 18.35 29.91
CA ARG A 433 -13.65 19.59 29.89
C ARG A 433 -13.78 20.18 28.49
N ALA A 434 -12.65 20.30 27.78
CA ALA A 434 -12.61 20.85 26.41
C ALA A 434 -13.44 20.03 25.43
N HIS A 435 -13.51 18.71 25.64
CA HIS A 435 -14.25 17.77 24.79
C HIS A 435 -15.64 17.39 25.34
N LYS A 436 -16.14 18.12 26.35
CA LYS A 436 -17.48 17.92 26.96
C LYS A 436 -17.69 16.51 27.52
N LEU A 437 -16.63 15.91 28.05
CA LEU A 437 -16.65 14.66 28.80
C LEU A 437 -16.78 14.93 30.31
N SER A 438 -17.13 13.88 31.09
CA SER A 438 -17.10 13.95 32.54
C SER A 438 -15.67 14.15 33.05
N GLU A 439 -15.40 15.15 33.89
CA GLU A 439 -14.07 15.52 34.38
C GLU A 439 -13.59 14.58 35.49
N THR A 440 -13.56 13.29 35.24
CA THR A 440 -13.14 12.27 36.23
C THR A 440 -11.64 12.31 36.49
N GLY A 441 -10.84 12.70 35.51
CA GLY A 441 -9.38 12.57 35.54
C GLY A 441 -8.91 11.11 35.38
N GLU A 442 -9.79 10.22 34.91
CA GLU A 442 -9.51 8.83 34.57
C GLU A 442 -9.76 8.60 33.08
N VAL A 443 -9.04 7.65 32.45
CA VAL A 443 -9.24 7.29 31.05
C VAL A 443 -10.16 6.07 30.99
N ASP A 444 -11.44 6.32 30.83
CA ASP A 444 -12.42 5.28 30.47
C ASP A 444 -12.47 5.09 28.95
N ALA A 445 -13.25 4.12 28.46
CA ALA A 445 -13.37 3.79 27.04
C ALA A 445 -13.78 5.01 26.18
N LYS A 446 -14.67 5.89 26.70
CA LYS A 446 -15.12 7.08 25.99
C LYS A 446 -14.04 8.16 25.91
N THR A 447 -13.29 8.35 26.99
CA THR A 447 -12.14 9.27 27.03
C THR A 447 -11.02 8.78 26.11
N ALA A 448 -10.74 7.46 26.09
CA ALA A 448 -9.76 6.83 25.20
C ALA A 448 -10.12 7.10 23.72
N GLU A 449 -11.37 6.85 23.34
CA GLU A 449 -11.86 7.13 21.98
C GLU A 449 -11.68 8.60 21.58
N GLN A 450 -12.02 9.53 22.47
CA GLN A 450 -11.91 10.96 22.20
C GLN A 450 -10.43 11.41 22.09
N LEU A 451 -9.52 10.84 22.90
CA LEU A 451 -8.08 11.09 22.79
C LEU A 451 -7.54 10.63 21.44
N GLU A 452 -7.93 9.42 20.99
CA GLU A 452 -7.54 8.91 19.67
C GLU A 452 -8.06 9.79 18.53
N GLN A 453 -9.32 10.19 18.56
CA GLN A 453 -9.89 11.07 17.54
C GLN A 453 -9.18 12.43 17.50
N ALA A 454 -8.94 13.03 18.65
CA ALA A 454 -8.28 14.33 18.75
C ALA A 454 -6.83 14.28 18.22
N ILE A 455 -6.07 13.23 18.58
CA ILE A 455 -4.68 13.14 18.12
C ILE A 455 -4.59 12.84 16.62
N LEU A 456 -5.50 12.04 16.06
CA LEU A 456 -5.58 11.82 14.62
C LEU A 456 -5.88 13.11 13.85
N VAL A 457 -6.71 14.00 14.39
CA VAL A 457 -6.95 15.34 13.82
C VAL A 457 -5.68 16.17 13.89
N ALA A 458 -5.00 16.21 15.04
CA ALA A 458 -3.75 16.95 15.22
C ALA A 458 -2.64 16.47 14.28
N MET A 459 -2.51 15.16 14.03
CA MET A 459 -1.53 14.59 13.09
C MET A 459 -1.76 15.05 11.64
N ARG A 460 -3.01 15.40 11.27
CA ARG A 460 -3.35 15.86 9.91
C ARG A 460 -3.10 17.37 9.70
N GLU A 461 -2.86 18.11 10.76
CA GLU A 461 -2.60 19.54 10.66
C GLU A 461 -1.16 19.82 10.24
N THR A 462 -0.96 20.52 9.14
CA THR A 462 0.36 20.85 8.57
C THR A 462 1.30 21.55 9.58
N LYS A 463 0.75 22.33 10.53
CA LYS A 463 1.54 22.99 11.58
C LYS A 463 2.24 22.01 12.53
N ASN A 464 1.77 20.77 12.62
CA ASN A 464 2.30 19.73 13.49
C ASN A 464 3.31 18.84 12.77
N ASP A 465 3.30 18.83 11.43
CA ASP A 465 4.20 18.03 10.60
C ASP A 465 5.58 18.69 10.44
N LYS A 466 6.49 18.37 11.35
CA LYS A 466 7.85 18.95 11.37
C LYS A 466 8.68 18.58 10.15
N GLN A 467 8.49 17.40 9.60
CA GLN A 467 9.19 16.97 8.39
C GLN A 467 8.72 17.77 7.17
N LEU A 468 7.41 17.95 7.02
CA LEU A 468 6.85 18.75 5.93
C LEU A 468 7.27 20.22 6.05
N GLN A 469 7.21 20.81 7.25
CA GLN A 469 7.70 22.17 7.47
C GLN A 469 9.17 22.32 7.07
N LYS A 470 9.99 21.32 7.41
CA LYS A 470 11.43 21.35 7.07
C LYS A 470 11.68 21.20 5.57
N ALA A 471 10.90 20.37 4.88
CA ALA A 471 10.96 20.27 3.43
C ALA A 471 10.59 21.60 2.75
N VAL A 472 9.53 22.27 3.20
CA VAL A 472 9.15 23.60 2.73
C VAL A 472 10.29 24.60 2.96
N GLU A 473 10.85 24.68 4.17
CA GLU A 473 11.99 25.55 4.50
C GLU A 473 13.22 25.26 3.61
N THR A 474 13.48 23.99 3.33
CA THR A 474 14.60 23.58 2.48
C THR A 474 14.41 24.09 1.05
N LEU A 475 13.23 23.91 0.47
CA LEU A 475 12.95 24.39 -0.88
C LEU A 475 12.93 25.91 -0.98
N GLN A 476 12.38 26.62 0.01
CA GLN A 476 12.34 28.09 0.02
C GLN A 476 13.73 28.74 -0.02
N LYS A 477 14.75 28.06 0.49
CA LYS A 477 16.15 28.53 0.39
C LYS A 477 16.74 28.37 -1.01
N GLU A 478 16.21 27.45 -1.81
CA GLU A 478 16.67 27.15 -3.17
C GLU A 478 15.83 27.87 -4.25
N ILE A 479 14.60 28.28 -3.91
CA ILE A 479 13.73 29.05 -4.80
C ILE A 479 14.29 30.49 -4.86
N ARG A 480 14.73 30.88 -6.04
CA ARG A 480 15.28 32.23 -6.36
C ARG A 480 14.24 33.15 -6.99
#